data_91c17b1640d294f2a5b244b9671f5ed2
#
_entry.id   91c17b1640d294f2a5b244b9671f5ed2
#
_cell.length_a   1.000
_cell.length_b   1.000
_cell.length_c   1.000
_cell.angle_alpha   90.00
_cell.angle_beta   90.00
_cell.angle_gamma   90.00
#
_symmetry.space_group_name_H-M   'P 1'
#
loop_
_entity.id
_entity.type
_entity.pdbx_description
1 polymer ?
#
loop_
_entity_poly.entity_id
_entity_poly.type
_entity_poly.pdbx_seq_one_letter_code
_entity_poly.pdbx_strand_id
1 'polypeptide(L)'
;MKSIYWFRNDLRLEDNAALNSALNNSDHILFVHIDDDMNDAECEWQFPRRGQHRKIFMYQGLEELQLNLKSYGHYLNRFVGKTNLIFQELINRHHINSVYCESINAFEEQAQERLIKDLGVNLYSYYQSSMYMPHQLPFDIKDLPDVFTHFRKNIETTGIVPEEP
;
A
#
# COMPACT_ATOMS: atom_id res chain seq x y z
N MET A 1 -10.08 -2.00 -18.91
CA MET A 1 -9.37 -2.98 -18.03
C MET A 1 -10.02 -2.98 -16.67
N LYS A 2 -10.19 -4.15 -16.02
CA LYS A 2 -10.74 -4.25 -14.66
C LYS A 2 -9.62 -4.43 -13.67
N SER A 3 -9.58 -3.62 -12.62
CA SER A 3 -8.50 -3.60 -11.65
C SER A 3 -9.01 -3.60 -10.21
N ILE A 4 -8.15 -4.04 -9.31
CA ILE A 4 -8.30 -3.82 -7.87
C ILE A 4 -7.35 -2.70 -7.48
N TYR A 5 -7.83 -1.72 -6.71
CA TYR A 5 -6.99 -0.88 -5.88
C TYR A 5 -7.02 -1.42 -4.45
N TRP A 6 -5.86 -1.87 -3.98
CA TRP A 6 -5.71 -2.49 -2.67
C TRP A 6 -5.16 -1.48 -1.66
N PHE A 7 -6.05 -0.93 -0.83
CA PHE A 7 -5.68 -0.13 0.32
C PHE A 7 -5.02 -1.02 1.38
N ARG A 8 -3.77 -0.73 1.71
CA ARG A 8 -2.98 -1.45 2.72
C ARG A 8 -2.85 -0.60 3.99
N ASN A 9 -1.70 0.06 4.19
CA ASN A 9 -1.47 0.97 5.31
C ASN A 9 -1.78 2.42 4.94
N ASP A 10 -1.59 2.80 3.69
CA ASP A 10 -1.93 4.12 3.17
C ASP A 10 -3.41 4.17 2.79
N LEU A 11 -4.19 4.94 3.53
CA LEU A 11 -5.63 5.12 3.35
C LEU A 11 -5.98 6.48 2.71
N ARG A 12 -4.99 7.19 2.17
CA ARG A 12 -5.18 8.49 1.51
C ARG A 12 -5.83 8.32 0.14
N LEU A 13 -6.67 9.29 -0.24
CA LEU A 13 -7.14 9.47 -1.62
C LEU A 13 -6.32 10.52 -2.37
N GLU A 14 -5.77 11.49 -1.65
CA GLU A 14 -4.91 12.54 -2.18
C GLU A 14 -3.44 12.14 -2.07
N ASP A 15 -2.59 12.70 -2.92
CA ASP A 15 -1.15 12.41 -2.95
C ASP A 15 -0.87 10.88 -2.95
N ASN A 16 -1.52 10.17 -3.85
CA ASN A 16 -1.47 8.71 -3.91
C ASN A 16 -1.14 8.25 -5.34
N ALA A 17 0.15 8.05 -5.62
CA ALA A 17 0.64 7.68 -6.95
C ALA A 17 0.06 6.35 -7.46
N ALA A 18 -0.11 5.36 -6.56
CA ALA A 18 -0.71 4.09 -6.91
C ALA A 18 -2.18 4.24 -7.32
N LEU A 19 -2.94 5.07 -6.59
CA LEU A 19 -4.34 5.34 -6.90
C LEU A 19 -4.48 6.11 -8.22
N ASN A 20 -3.67 7.15 -8.43
CA ASN A 20 -3.66 7.91 -9.66
C ASN A 20 -3.36 7.02 -10.87
N SER A 21 -2.39 6.10 -10.73
CA SER A 21 -2.09 5.14 -11.78
C SER A 21 -3.24 4.17 -12.06
N ALA A 22 -3.91 3.67 -11.01
CA ALA A 22 -5.09 2.83 -11.16
C ALA A 22 -6.21 3.55 -11.90
N LEU A 23 -6.50 4.81 -11.54
CA LEU A 23 -7.55 5.63 -12.17
C LEU A 23 -7.27 5.90 -13.65
N ASN A 24 -6.00 6.15 -14.01
CA ASN A 24 -5.61 6.44 -15.39
C ASN A 24 -5.59 5.21 -16.32
N ASN A 25 -5.42 4.00 -15.76
CA ASN A 25 -5.21 2.78 -16.55
C ASN A 25 -6.37 1.77 -16.43
N SER A 26 -7.49 2.12 -15.79
CA SER A 26 -8.59 1.17 -15.57
C SER A 26 -9.94 1.76 -15.91
N ASP A 27 -10.77 0.96 -16.58
CA ASP A 27 -12.18 1.33 -16.86
C ASP A 27 -13.08 1.08 -15.64
N HIS A 28 -12.69 0.08 -14.81
CA HIS A 28 -13.41 -0.30 -13.60
C HIS A 28 -12.42 -0.63 -12.50
N ILE A 29 -12.63 -0.05 -11.32
CA ILE A 29 -11.78 -0.28 -10.14
C ILE A 29 -12.65 -0.80 -9.00
N LEU A 30 -12.22 -1.90 -8.40
CA LEU A 30 -12.73 -2.41 -7.15
C LEU A 30 -11.81 -1.93 -6.02
N PHE A 31 -12.31 -1.07 -5.14
CA PHE A 31 -11.58 -0.61 -3.95
C PHE A 31 -11.67 -1.66 -2.85
N VAL A 32 -10.53 -2.16 -2.39
CA VAL A 32 -10.44 -3.29 -1.47
C VAL A 32 -9.52 -2.97 -0.31
N HIS A 33 -9.93 -3.35 0.90
CA HIS A 33 -9.06 -3.50 2.05
C HIS A 33 -9.21 -4.90 2.63
N ILE A 34 -8.10 -5.53 2.97
CA ILE A 34 -8.08 -6.87 3.56
C ILE A 34 -7.39 -6.81 4.91
N ASP A 35 -8.12 -7.13 5.97
CA ASP A 35 -7.56 -7.36 7.28
C ASP A 35 -7.10 -8.82 7.34
N ASP A 36 -5.79 -9.02 7.10
CA ASP A 36 -5.20 -10.36 7.04
C ASP A 36 -5.15 -10.99 8.42
N ASP A 37 -5.49 -12.27 8.50
CA ASP A 37 -5.47 -13.05 9.76
C ASP A 37 -4.12 -12.96 10.48
N MET A 38 -3.03 -12.82 9.73
CA MET A 38 -1.68 -12.69 10.29
C MET A 38 -1.47 -11.41 11.09
N ASN A 39 -2.27 -10.37 10.86
CA ASN A 39 -2.17 -9.12 11.62
C ASN A 39 -2.48 -9.29 13.10
N ASP A 40 -3.33 -10.26 13.44
CA ASP A 40 -3.76 -10.56 14.81
C ASP A 40 -3.10 -11.83 15.39
N ALA A 41 -2.25 -12.50 14.61
CA ALA A 41 -1.50 -13.66 15.08
C ALA A 41 -0.57 -13.27 16.24
N GLU A 42 -0.32 -14.21 17.13
CA GLU A 42 0.71 -14.07 18.15
C GLU A 42 2.10 -14.15 17.52
N CYS A 43 3.00 -13.29 17.97
CA CYS A 43 4.42 -13.39 17.61
C CYS A 43 5.11 -14.45 18.48
N GLU A 44 6.36 -14.78 18.15
CA GLU A 44 7.17 -15.77 18.90
C GLU A 44 7.34 -15.46 20.39
N TRP A 45 7.13 -14.19 20.79
CA TRP A 45 7.18 -13.75 22.20
C TRP A 45 5.82 -13.74 22.88
N GLN A 46 4.79 -14.40 22.33
CA GLN A 46 3.46 -14.60 22.90
C GLN A 46 2.64 -13.31 23.15
N PHE A 47 2.84 -12.30 22.33
CA PHE A 47 1.95 -11.15 22.29
C PHE A 47 1.40 -10.89 20.90
N PRO A 48 0.24 -10.22 20.77
CA PRO A 48 -0.37 -9.93 19.48
C PRO A 48 0.55 -9.04 18.62
N ARG A 49 0.69 -9.34 17.34
CA ARG A 49 1.47 -8.55 16.39
C ARG A 49 0.93 -7.12 16.25
N ARG A 50 -0.38 -6.98 16.38
CA ARG A 50 -1.08 -5.70 16.31
C ARG A 50 -1.78 -5.40 17.64
N GLY A 51 -1.31 -4.36 18.33
CA GLY A 51 -1.92 -3.89 19.57
C GLY A 51 -3.30 -3.25 19.36
N GLN A 52 -4.11 -3.20 20.42
CA GLN A 52 -5.49 -2.70 20.36
C GLN A 52 -5.61 -1.26 19.84
N HIS A 53 -4.71 -0.35 20.24
CA HIS A 53 -4.73 1.03 19.77
C HIS A 53 -4.50 1.14 18.25
N ARG A 54 -3.58 0.33 17.71
CA ARG A 54 -3.36 0.28 16.25
C ARG A 54 -4.59 -0.26 15.52
N LYS A 55 -5.29 -1.26 16.09
CA LYS A 55 -6.56 -1.74 15.54
C LYS A 55 -7.61 -0.64 15.47
N ILE A 56 -7.84 0.05 16.60
CA ILE A 56 -8.84 1.12 16.69
C ILE A 56 -8.51 2.22 15.67
N PHE A 57 -7.25 2.65 15.60
CA PHE A 57 -6.81 3.67 14.66
C PHE A 57 -7.06 3.25 13.20
N MET A 58 -6.71 2.02 12.84
CA MET A 58 -6.96 1.48 11.51
C MET A 58 -8.45 1.45 11.18
N TYR A 59 -9.30 0.98 12.10
CA TYR A 59 -10.75 0.95 11.87
C TYR A 59 -11.34 2.35 11.68
N GLN A 60 -10.91 3.32 12.46
CA GLN A 60 -11.33 4.72 12.31
C GLN A 60 -10.93 5.27 10.94
N GLY A 61 -9.68 5.02 10.52
CA GLY A 61 -9.21 5.42 9.18
C GLY A 61 -10.00 4.75 8.05
N LEU A 62 -10.37 3.48 8.19
CA LEU A 62 -11.19 2.78 7.20
C LEU A 62 -12.63 3.31 7.13
N GLU A 63 -13.22 3.72 8.25
CA GLU A 63 -14.53 4.39 8.26
C GLU A 63 -14.47 5.74 7.56
N GLU A 64 -13.43 6.54 7.81
CA GLU A 64 -13.22 7.81 7.13
C GLU A 64 -13.00 7.61 5.63
N LEU A 65 -12.14 6.67 5.24
CA LEU A 65 -11.91 6.29 3.84
C LEU A 65 -13.22 5.88 3.15
N GLN A 66 -14.07 5.08 3.82
CA GLN A 66 -15.37 4.67 3.29
C GLN A 66 -16.29 5.87 3.05
N LEU A 67 -16.32 6.85 3.98
CA LEU A 67 -17.12 8.08 3.82
C LEU A 67 -16.59 8.92 2.65
N ASN A 68 -15.27 9.06 2.53
CA ASN A 68 -14.65 9.81 1.45
C ASN A 68 -14.90 9.15 0.09
N LEU A 69 -14.72 7.83 -0.05
CA LEU A 69 -15.06 7.11 -1.28
C LEU A 69 -16.54 7.24 -1.65
N LYS A 70 -17.42 7.19 -0.65
CA LYS A 70 -18.88 7.35 -0.86
C LYS A 70 -19.24 8.73 -1.40
N SER A 71 -18.52 9.80 -1.01
CA SER A 71 -18.74 11.14 -1.56
C SER A 71 -18.46 11.23 -3.06
N TYR A 72 -17.61 10.36 -3.58
CA TYR A 72 -17.32 10.18 -5.01
C TYR A 72 -18.18 9.10 -5.70
N GLY A 73 -19.17 8.52 -4.98
CA GLY A 73 -20.04 7.47 -5.53
C GLY A 73 -19.43 6.06 -5.52
N HIS A 74 -18.35 5.84 -4.75
CA HIS A 74 -17.64 4.57 -4.65
C HIS A 74 -17.78 3.90 -3.28
N TYR A 75 -17.42 2.63 -3.19
CA TYR A 75 -17.50 1.85 -1.96
C TYR A 75 -16.17 1.13 -1.70
N LEU A 76 -15.77 1.06 -0.42
CA LEU A 76 -14.68 0.23 0.04
C LEU A 76 -15.20 -1.17 0.36
N ASN A 77 -14.69 -2.17 -0.32
CA ASN A 77 -14.96 -3.58 0.00
C ASN A 77 -13.96 -4.05 1.05
N ARG A 78 -14.45 -4.36 2.23
CA ARG A 78 -13.63 -4.79 3.37
C ARG A 78 -13.77 -6.29 3.58
N PHE A 79 -12.64 -6.97 3.64
CA PHE A 79 -12.57 -8.41 3.86
C PHE A 79 -11.70 -8.71 5.07
N VAL A 80 -11.95 -9.88 5.69
CA VAL A 80 -11.13 -10.44 6.79
C VAL A 80 -10.73 -11.84 6.38
N GLY A 81 -9.46 -12.19 6.52
CA GLY A 81 -8.95 -13.51 6.19
C GLY A 81 -7.64 -13.48 5.42
N LYS A 82 -7.25 -14.63 4.88
CA LYS A 82 -5.99 -14.77 4.13
C LYS A 82 -6.02 -13.98 2.83
N THR A 83 -5.12 -13.02 2.70
CA THR A 83 -5.05 -12.08 1.57
C THR A 83 -5.02 -12.80 0.22
N ASN A 84 -4.19 -13.83 0.05
CA ASN A 84 -4.07 -14.55 -1.22
C ASN A 84 -5.36 -15.28 -1.62
N LEU A 85 -6.10 -15.85 -0.68
CA LEU A 85 -7.36 -16.55 -0.96
C LEU A 85 -8.47 -15.58 -1.38
N ILE A 86 -8.55 -14.44 -0.70
CA ILE A 86 -9.50 -13.38 -1.03
C ILE A 86 -9.20 -12.82 -2.43
N PHE A 87 -7.92 -12.54 -2.74
CA PHE A 87 -7.54 -12.10 -4.08
C PHE A 87 -7.88 -13.13 -5.15
N GLN A 88 -7.59 -14.40 -4.91
CA GLN A 88 -7.93 -15.47 -5.86
C GLN A 88 -9.45 -15.49 -6.18
N GLU A 89 -10.29 -15.35 -5.15
CA GLU A 89 -11.75 -15.28 -5.33
C GLU A 89 -12.15 -14.03 -6.13
N LEU A 90 -11.65 -12.85 -5.76
CA LEU A 90 -11.98 -11.59 -6.43
C LEU A 90 -11.53 -11.57 -7.88
N ILE A 91 -10.31 -12.05 -8.16
CA ILE A 91 -9.75 -12.14 -9.51
C ILE A 91 -10.65 -13.01 -10.40
N ASN A 92 -11.03 -14.20 -9.91
CA ASN A 92 -11.86 -15.13 -10.67
C ASN A 92 -13.28 -14.58 -10.86
N ARG A 93 -13.90 -14.06 -9.80
CA ARG A 93 -15.30 -13.57 -9.83
C ARG A 93 -15.47 -12.35 -10.72
N HIS A 94 -14.53 -11.41 -10.69
CA HIS A 94 -14.65 -10.14 -11.38
C HIS A 94 -13.80 -10.05 -12.65
N HIS A 95 -13.03 -11.08 -12.98
CA HIS A 95 -12.09 -11.11 -14.11
C HIS A 95 -11.10 -9.95 -14.05
N ILE A 96 -10.42 -9.83 -12.90
CA ILE A 96 -9.43 -8.78 -12.64
C ILE A 96 -8.16 -9.04 -13.46
N ASN A 97 -7.66 -8.00 -14.09
CA ASN A 97 -6.43 -8.05 -14.87
C ASN A 97 -5.21 -7.50 -14.11
N SER A 98 -5.45 -6.54 -13.22
CA SER A 98 -4.38 -5.79 -12.56
C SER A 98 -4.74 -5.45 -11.11
N VAL A 99 -3.72 -5.36 -10.27
CA VAL A 99 -3.81 -4.90 -8.89
C VAL A 99 -2.85 -3.73 -8.70
N TYR A 100 -3.31 -2.66 -8.07
CA TYR A 100 -2.51 -1.49 -7.72
C TYR A 100 -2.47 -1.33 -6.21
N CYS A 101 -1.30 -1.04 -5.65
CA CYS A 101 -1.15 -0.83 -4.21
C CYS A 101 0.10 -0.01 -3.86
N GLU A 102 0.18 0.42 -2.61
CA GLU A 102 1.41 0.92 -2.00
C GLU A 102 2.45 -0.21 -1.91
N SER A 103 3.71 0.09 -2.24
CA SER A 103 4.86 -0.77 -1.99
C SER A 103 5.37 -0.55 -0.57
N ILE A 104 5.43 -1.61 0.22
CA ILE A 104 5.91 -1.57 1.60
C ILE A 104 7.17 -2.44 1.71
N ASN A 105 8.30 -1.81 2.08
CA ASN A 105 9.60 -2.46 2.18
C ASN A 105 9.76 -3.29 3.48
N ALA A 106 8.74 -4.02 3.87
CA ALA A 106 8.80 -4.96 4.97
C ALA A 106 8.66 -6.39 4.46
N PHE A 107 9.32 -7.34 5.13
CA PHE A 107 9.45 -8.71 4.66
C PHE A 107 8.11 -9.41 4.41
N GLU A 108 7.15 -9.21 5.30
CA GLU A 108 5.84 -9.86 5.25
C GLU A 108 4.96 -9.28 4.15
N GLU A 109 4.98 -7.97 4.01
CA GLU A 109 4.24 -7.25 2.98
C GLU A 109 4.77 -7.58 1.58
N GLN A 110 6.08 -7.72 1.43
CA GLN A 110 6.70 -8.21 0.19
C GLN A 110 6.36 -9.68 -0.09
N ALA A 111 6.24 -10.51 0.95
CA ALA A 111 5.79 -11.89 0.79
C ALA A 111 4.33 -11.95 0.30
N GLN A 112 3.45 -11.10 0.82
CA GLN A 112 2.08 -10.97 0.32
C GLN A 112 2.05 -10.54 -1.16
N GLU A 113 2.87 -9.55 -1.55
CA GLU A 113 2.95 -9.11 -2.95
C GLU A 113 3.39 -10.24 -3.89
N ARG A 114 4.34 -11.08 -3.47
CA ARG A 114 4.75 -12.26 -4.25
C ARG A 114 3.59 -13.24 -4.44
N LEU A 115 2.84 -13.54 -3.37
CA LEU A 115 1.67 -14.41 -3.44
C LEU A 115 0.60 -13.88 -4.41
N ILE A 116 0.39 -12.56 -4.49
CA ILE A 116 -0.56 -11.97 -5.42
C ILE A 116 -0.04 -12.06 -6.87
N LYS A 117 1.26 -11.83 -7.11
CA LYS A 117 1.87 -12.01 -8.43
C LYS A 117 1.73 -13.45 -8.96
N ASP A 118 1.86 -14.44 -8.06
CA ASP A 118 1.71 -15.86 -8.39
C ASP A 118 0.29 -16.25 -8.82
N LEU A 119 -0.72 -15.39 -8.57
CA LEU A 119 -2.08 -15.57 -9.08
C LEU A 119 -2.24 -15.21 -10.57
N GLY A 120 -1.18 -14.75 -11.23
CA GLY A 120 -1.17 -14.46 -12.66
C GLY A 120 -1.78 -13.12 -13.04
N VAL A 121 -1.95 -12.18 -12.10
CA VAL A 121 -2.36 -10.80 -12.36
C VAL A 121 -1.15 -9.86 -12.42
N ASN A 122 -1.29 -8.73 -13.13
CA ASN A 122 -0.29 -7.69 -13.10
C ASN A 122 -0.38 -6.92 -11.78
N LEU A 123 0.65 -7.00 -10.94
CA LEU A 123 0.75 -6.21 -9.71
C LEU A 123 1.63 -5.00 -9.94
N TYR A 124 1.05 -3.81 -9.77
CA TYR A 124 1.72 -2.51 -9.81
C TYR A 124 1.80 -1.96 -8.38
N SER A 125 3.00 -1.98 -7.80
CA SER A 125 3.26 -1.44 -6.47
C SER A 125 4.10 -0.18 -6.55
N TYR A 126 3.69 0.87 -5.81
CA TYR A 126 4.27 2.20 -5.85
C TYR A 126 4.88 2.56 -4.51
N TYR A 127 6.12 2.95 -4.53
CA TYR A 127 6.77 3.51 -3.35
C TYR A 127 6.29 4.94 -3.14
N GLN A 128 5.54 5.20 -2.06
CA GLN A 128 4.89 6.50 -1.80
C GLN A 128 4.85 6.86 -0.32
N SER A 129 5.64 6.17 0.51
CA SER A 129 5.65 6.36 1.97
C SER A 129 6.77 7.25 2.47
N SER A 130 7.57 7.86 1.57
CA SER A 130 8.60 8.82 1.95
C SER A 130 8.58 10.06 1.06
N MET A 131 9.11 11.15 1.62
CA MET A 131 9.18 12.45 0.95
C MET A 131 10.06 12.43 -0.31
N TYR A 132 11.12 11.61 -0.31
CA TYR A 132 12.01 11.47 -1.46
C TYR A 132 11.92 10.04 -2.01
N MET A 133 11.78 9.94 -3.32
CA MET A 133 11.88 8.65 -4.00
C MET A 133 13.35 8.21 -4.06
N PRO A 134 13.65 6.89 -4.04
CA PRO A 134 15.02 6.39 -4.11
C PRO A 134 15.85 6.94 -5.28
N HIS A 135 15.22 7.18 -6.43
CA HIS A 135 15.90 7.70 -7.63
C HIS A 135 16.22 9.20 -7.55
N GLN A 136 15.60 9.95 -6.62
CA GLN A 136 15.87 11.38 -6.38
C GLN A 136 17.06 11.60 -5.43
N LEU A 137 17.49 10.57 -4.71
CA LEU A 137 18.59 10.68 -3.77
C LEU A 137 19.92 10.94 -4.51
N PRO A 138 20.82 11.79 -3.93
CA PRO A 138 22.11 12.09 -4.55
C PRO A 138 23.16 10.98 -4.35
N PHE A 139 22.73 9.82 -3.92
CA PHE A 139 23.54 8.61 -3.69
C PHE A 139 22.69 7.36 -3.83
N ASP A 140 23.31 6.22 -4.10
CA ASP A 140 22.63 4.94 -4.11
C ASP A 140 22.15 4.56 -2.69
N ILE A 141 21.03 3.83 -2.60
CA ILE A 141 20.50 3.34 -1.30
C ILE A 141 21.54 2.53 -0.51
N LYS A 142 22.42 1.77 -1.19
CA LYS A 142 23.50 1.05 -0.54
C LYS A 142 24.54 1.93 0.15
N ASP A 143 24.64 3.20 -0.28
CA ASP A 143 25.57 4.21 0.23
C ASP A 143 24.84 5.22 1.16
N LEU A 144 23.66 4.84 1.66
CA LEU A 144 22.86 5.66 2.56
C LEU A 144 23.71 6.04 3.81
N PRO A 145 23.84 7.34 4.13
CA PRO A 145 24.57 7.74 5.32
C PRO A 145 23.94 7.19 6.62
N ASP A 146 24.75 6.57 7.48
CA ASP A 146 24.30 6.05 8.78
C ASP A 146 23.81 7.13 9.76
N VAL A 147 24.24 8.38 9.54
CA VAL A 147 23.91 9.50 10.42
C VAL A 147 23.03 10.50 9.68
N PHE A 148 21.84 10.81 10.28
CA PHE A 148 20.87 11.73 9.70
C PHE A 148 21.44 13.10 9.32
N THR A 149 22.41 13.64 10.09
CA THR A 149 23.04 14.92 9.77
C THR A 149 23.79 14.88 8.43
N HIS A 150 24.44 13.77 8.10
CA HIS A 150 25.11 13.60 6.81
C HIS A 150 24.09 13.45 5.68
N PHE A 151 23.05 12.65 5.89
CA PHE A 151 21.94 12.52 4.94
C PHE A 151 21.35 13.91 4.62
N ARG A 152 20.95 14.65 5.65
CA ARG A 152 20.34 15.99 5.50
C ARG A 152 21.27 16.94 4.72
N LYS A 153 22.57 16.99 5.09
CA LYS A 153 23.53 17.86 4.40
C LYS A 153 23.69 17.53 2.94
N ASN A 154 23.70 16.24 2.58
CA ASN A 154 23.77 15.82 1.20
C ASN A 154 22.55 16.27 0.39
N ILE A 155 21.35 16.13 0.94
CA ILE A 155 20.12 16.60 0.31
C ILE A 155 20.14 18.13 0.16
N GLU A 156 20.43 18.87 1.24
CA GLU A 156 20.46 20.35 1.22
C GLU A 156 21.50 20.88 0.24
N THR A 157 22.67 20.26 0.15
CA THR A 157 23.75 20.70 -0.76
C THR A 157 23.40 20.50 -2.23
N THR A 158 22.64 19.45 -2.55
CA THR A 158 22.23 19.18 -3.93
C THR A 158 20.99 19.96 -4.35
N GLY A 159 20.29 20.60 -3.42
CA GLY A 159 19.10 21.40 -3.71
C GLY A 159 17.92 20.59 -4.24
N ILE A 160 17.90 19.27 -3.97
CA ILE A 160 16.80 18.41 -4.39
C ILE A 160 15.53 18.81 -3.64
N VAL A 161 14.47 19.02 -4.41
CA VAL A 161 13.12 19.30 -3.89
C VAL A 161 12.28 18.05 -4.07
N PRO A 162 11.45 17.65 -3.09
CA PRO A 162 10.49 16.57 -3.27
C PRO A 162 9.60 16.80 -4.50
N GLU A 163 9.20 15.73 -5.17
CA GLU A 163 8.18 15.83 -6.21
C GLU A 163 6.86 16.31 -5.60
N GLU A 164 6.18 17.20 -6.30
CA GLU A 164 4.83 17.60 -5.91
C GLU A 164 3.88 16.42 -6.10
N PRO A 165 2.89 16.22 -5.20
CA PRO A 165 1.95 15.13 -5.26
C PRO A 165 0.99 15.19 -6.46
#